data_ff236c062dd5ebd68b72ad7c15ccb54b
#
_entry.id   ff236c062dd5ebd68b72ad7c15ccb54b
#
_cell.length_a   1.000
_cell.length_b   1.000
_cell.length_c   1.000
_cell.angle_alpha   90.00
_cell.angle_beta   90.00
_cell.angle_gamma   90.00
#
_symmetry.space_group_name_H-M   'P 1'
#
loop_
_entity.id
_entity.type
_entity.pdbx_description
1 polymer ?
#
loop_
_entity_poly.entity_id
_entity_poly.type
_entity_poly.pdbx_seq_one_letter_code
_entity_poly.pdbx_strand_id
1 'polypeptide(L)'
;TTLYKPKGQSQDEYRKKLHQLKTSSAQMEGQVNTKTSDPHEDFVDLLNSYKPDVIGLSVLSDTFEIGLEYAKIANSKNIPVFVGGIYPTFAPEKVISNKYVNFICMGEGEYAVLNFCKALANGDSIDNIKNFWIKKKDGTIIKNGLGPLVNMNELPYPDYTIFESERFYRPMQGKVLKILPIELHRGCPYTCAFCEDPSQNLLYKSQGIAKTYHRSKSPKRIIDELHYLIDKYGANYIYFNAETFFAMPNKDFVTLADMYSKEIKLPFWIQTRPETITE
;
A
#
# COMPACT_ATOMS: atom_id res chain seq x y z
N THR A 1 -18.61 8.02 9.06
CA THR A 1 -18.87 9.34 8.44
C THR A 1 -20.27 9.78 8.84
N THR A 2 -20.37 10.73 9.77
CA THR A 2 -21.66 11.32 10.14
C THR A 2 -22.04 12.28 9.02
N LEU A 3 -22.92 11.84 8.12
CA LEU A 3 -23.48 12.73 7.10
C LEU A 3 -24.41 13.71 7.80
N TYR A 4 -24.05 14.98 7.74
CA TYR A 4 -24.83 16.06 8.33
C TYR A 4 -26.17 16.19 7.57
N LYS A 5 -27.29 16.10 8.29
CA LYS A 5 -28.64 16.30 7.73
C LYS A 5 -28.81 17.78 7.40
N PRO A 6 -29.03 18.18 6.13
CA PRO A 6 -29.31 19.57 5.79
C PRO A 6 -30.60 20.08 6.47
N LYS A 7 -30.57 21.31 6.96
CA LYS A 7 -31.79 21.96 7.51
C LYS A 7 -32.88 21.97 6.43
N GLY A 8 -34.09 21.51 6.81
CA GLY A 8 -35.28 21.56 5.95
C GLY A 8 -35.65 20.25 5.22
N GLN A 9 -34.86 19.18 5.34
CA GLN A 9 -35.23 17.88 4.78
C GLN A 9 -35.86 16.97 5.84
N SER A 10 -36.89 16.21 5.42
CA SER A 10 -37.47 15.16 6.27
C SER A 10 -36.46 14.03 6.48
N GLN A 11 -36.67 13.26 7.57
CA GLN A 11 -35.75 12.12 7.87
C GLN A 11 -35.86 11.02 6.81
N ASP A 12 -37.01 10.88 6.18
CA ASP A 12 -37.28 9.89 5.15
C ASP A 12 -36.67 10.30 3.79
N GLU A 13 -36.71 11.58 3.43
CA GLU A 13 -36.00 12.10 2.24
C GLU A 13 -34.48 11.98 2.37
N TYR A 14 -33.95 12.23 3.57
CA TYR A 14 -32.54 12.05 3.85
C TYR A 14 -32.12 10.58 3.78
N ARG A 15 -32.93 9.66 4.35
CA ARG A 15 -32.72 8.21 4.24
C ARG A 15 -32.81 7.72 2.80
N LYS A 16 -33.76 8.19 2.01
CA LYS A 16 -33.87 7.88 0.57
C LYS A 16 -32.64 8.34 -0.21
N LYS A 17 -32.13 9.54 0.03
CA LYS A 17 -30.90 10.05 -0.57
C LYS A 17 -29.67 9.23 -0.14
N LEU A 18 -29.59 8.84 1.13
CA LEU A 18 -28.55 7.94 1.62
C LEU A 18 -28.58 6.57 0.93
N HIS A 19 -29.78 6.02 0.70
CA HIS A 19 -29.96 4.79 -0.06
C HIS A 19 -29.55 4.94 -1.54
N GLN A 20 -29.84 6.08 -2.14
CA GLN A 20 -29.42 6.40 -3.52
C GLN A 20 -27.89 6.61 -3.64
N LEU A 21 -27.23 7.00 -2.54
CA LEU A 21 -25.76 7.15 -2.49
C LEU A 21 -25.04 5.82 -2.20
N LYS A 22 -25.74 4.80 -1.73
CA LYS A 22 -25.18 3.45 -1.57
C LYS A 22 -25.21 2.74 -2.92
N THR A 23 -24.04 2.53 -3.50
CA THR A 23 -23.90 1.59 -4.61
C THR A 23 -24.12 0.20 -4.07
N SER A 24 -25.17 -0.48 -4.52
CA SER A 24 -25.41 -1.88 -4.16
C SER A 24 -24.50 -2.80 -4.96
N SER A 25 -24.28 -4.01 -4.47
CA SER A 25 -23.60 -5.06 -5.22
C SER A 25 -24.24 -5.29 -6.61
N ALA A 26 -25.56 -5.17 -6.69
CA ALA A 26 -26.31 -5.25 -7.95
C ALA A 26 -25.90 -4.19 -9.00
N GLN A 27 -25.43 -3.01 -8.59
CA GLN A 27 -24.94 -1.98 -9.53
C GLN A 27 -23.55 -2.30 -10.07
N MET A 28 -22.82 -3.22 -9.45
CA MET A 28 -21.53 -3.72 -9.93
C MET A 28 -21.70 -4.98 -10.80
N GLU A 29 -22.88 -5.63 -10.75
CA GLU A 29 -23.16 -6.81 -11.58
C GLU A 29 -23.07 -6.44 -13.06
N GLY A 30 -22.31 -7.23 -13.81
CA GLY A 30 -22.02 -7.00 -15.23
C GLY A 30 -20.93 -5.97 -15.53
N GLN A 31 -20.44 -5.22 -14.55
CA GLN A 31 -19.30 -4.29 -14.71
C GLN A 31 -18.01 -4.85 -14.10
N VAL A 32 -18.14 -5.74 -13.12
CA VAL A 32 -17.02 -6.36 -12.42
C VAL A 32 -17.23 -7.87 -12.38
N ASN A 33 -16.33 -8.62 -13.01
CA ASN A 33 -16.33 -10.07 -12.91
C ASN A 33 -15.73 -10.49 -11.57
N THR A 34 -16.51 -11.21 -10.76
CA THR A 34 -16.01 -11.77 -9.51
C THR A 34 -15.66 -13.24 -9.71
N LYS A 35 -14.48 -13.65 -9.24
CA LYS A 35 -14.12 -15.06 -9.18
C LYS A 35 -14.93 -15.76 -8.09
N THR A 36 -15.36 -16.98 -8.38
CA THR A 36 -16.06 -17.89 -7.46
C THR A 36 -15.22 -19.12 -7.09
N SER A 37 -14.01 -19.23 -7.65
CA SER A 37 -13.03 -20.27 -7.35
C SER A 37 -12.48 -20.17 -5.93
N ASP A 38 -11.93 -21.26 -5.41
CA ASP A 38 -11.21 -21.26 -4.14
C ASP A 38 -9.88 -20.51 -4.29
N PRO A 39 -9.60 -19.48 -3.47
CA PRO A 39 -8.36 -18.71 -3.58
C PRO A 39 -7.08 -19.53 -3.38
N HIS A 40 -7.14 -20.62 -2.60
CA HIS A 40 -5.98 -21.51 -2.39
C HIS A 40 -5.71 -22.36 -3.62
N GLU A 41 -6.76 -22.86 -4.29
CA GLU A 41 -6.62 -23.57 -5.56
C GLU A 41 -6.07 -22.64 -6.66
N ASP A 42 -6.64 -21.44 -6.80
CA ASP A 42 -6.12 -20.41 -7.72
C ASP A 42 -4.63 -20.12 -7.46
N PHE A 43 -4.22 -20.04 -6.19
CA PHE A 43 -2.82 -19.81 -5.85
C PHE A 43 -1.92 -21.01 -6.22
N VAL A 44 -2.38 -22.23 -6.00
CA VAL A 44 -1.65 -23.43 -6.44
C VAL A 44 -1.46 -23.45 -7.95
N ASP A 45 -2.49 -23.13 -8.71
CA ASP A 45 -2.43 -23.06 -10.17
C ASP A 45 -1.49 -21.95 -10.65
N LEU A 46 -1.51 -20.81 -9.97
CA LEU A 46 -0.57 -19.73 -10.24
C LEU A 46 0.88 -20.16 -9.98
N LEU A 47 1.16 -20.85 -8.87
CA LEU A 47 2.50 -21.36 -8.58
C LEU A 47 2.97 -22.40 -9.62
N ASN A 48 2.06 -23.25 -10.11
CA ASN A 48 2.39 -24.26 -11.10
C ASN A 48 2.69 -23.64 -12.47
N SER A 49 1.96 -22.59 -12.83
CA SER A 49 2.11 -21.92 -14.14
C SER A 49 3.27 -20.93 -14.15
N TYR A 50 3.40 -20.09 -13.11
CA TYR A 50 4.42 -19.04 -13.04
C TYR A 50 5.79 -19.56 -12.60
N LYS A 51 5.83 -20.61 -11.75
CA LYS A 51 7.05 -21.22 -11.20
C LYS A 51 8.00 -20.21 -10.57
N PRO A 52 7.56 -19.44 -9.57
CA PRO A 52 8.38 -18.41 -8.96
C PRO A 52 9.54 -19.00 -8.15
N ASP A 53 10.67 -18.29 -8.11
CA ASP A 53 11.83 -18.65 -7.28
C ASP A 53 11.65 -18.24 -5.81
N VAL A 54 10.77 -17.28 -5.55
CA VAL A 54 10.47 -16.77 -4.21
C VAL A 54 9.08 -16.13 -4.18
N ILE A 55 8.40 -16.23 -3.03
CA ILE A 55 7.12 -15.56 -2.78
C ILE A 55 7.33 -14.42 -1.78
N GLY A 56 6.80 -13.23 -2.09
CA GLY A 56 6.70 -12.10 -1.17
C GLY A 56 5.28 -11.93 -0.66
N LEU A 57 5.11 -11.86 0.65
CA LEU A 57 3.84 -11.58 1.32
C LEU A 57 3.92 -10.25 2.04
N SER A 58 2.99 -9.34 1.77
CA SER A 58 2.82 -8.10 2.52
C SER A 58 1.66 -8.26 3.50
N VAL A 59 1.93 -8.14 4.80
CA VAL A 59 0.95 -8.47 5.84
C VAL A 59 0.83 -7.39 6.91
N LEU A 60 -0.39 -7.29 7.43
CA LEU A 60 -0.71 -6.66 8.71
C LEU A 60 -0.88 -7.75 9.79
N SER A 61 -1.06 -7.37 11.05
CA SER A 61 -1.30 -8.33 12.15
C SER A 61 -2.49 -9.27 11.87
N ASP A 62 -3.57 -8.72 11.36
CA ASP A 62 -4.85 -9.44 11.11
C ASP A 62 -4.82 -10.28 9.85
N THR A 63 -3.94 -9.99 8.90
CA THR A 63 -3.81 -10.78 7.66
C THR A 63 -2.65 -11.78 7.73
N PHE A 64 -1.88 -11.80 8.83
CA PHE A 64 -0.71 -12.65 8.95
C PHE A 64 -1.06 -14.14 8.93
N GLU A 65 -2.09 -14.56 9.65
CA GLU A 65 -2.50 -15.97 9.67
C GLU A 65 -2.95 -16.46 8.29
N ILE A 66 -3.70 -15.62 7.56
CA ILE A 66 -4.06 -15.89 6.16
C ILE A 66 -2.79 -15.99 5.30
N GLY A 67 -1.84 -15.08 5.48
CA GLY A 67 -0.54 -15.14 4.80
C GLY A 67 0.23 -16.42 5.07
N LEU A 68 0.13 -16.97 6.29
CA LEU A 68 0.79 -18.23 6.65
C LEU A 68 0.18 -19.45 5.93
N GLU A 69 -1.11 -19.43 5.61
CA GLU A 69 -1.73 -20.49 4.80
C GLU A 69 -1.08 -20.55 3.40
N TYR A 70 -0.90 -19.39 2.76
CA TYR A 70 -0.20 -19.29 1.48
C TYR A 70 1.30 -19.63 1.59
N ALA A 71 1.95 -19.19 2.66
CA ALA A 71 3.35 -19.56 2.92
C ALA A 71 3.53 -21.08 3.07
N LYS A 72 2.60 -21.75 3.76
CA LYS A 72 2.58 -23.21 3.88
C LYS A 72 2.45 -23.90 2.51
N ILE A 73 1.57 -23.41 1.66
CA ILE A 73 1.40 -23.95 0.29
C ILE A 73 2.69 -23.76 -0.52
N ALA A 74 3.30 -22.56 -0.49
CA ALA A 74 4.57 -22.29 -1.18
C ALA A 74 5.69 -23.21 -0.70
N ASN A 75 5.84 -23.36 0.62
CA ASN A 75 6.86 -24.24 1.21
C ASN A 75 6.66 -25.72 0.85
N SER A 76 5.40 -26.19 0.67
CA SER A 76 5.14 -27.58 0.23
C SER A 76 5.67 -27.86 -1.19
N LYS A 77 5.91 -26.79 -1.97
CA LYS A 77 6.51 -26.83 -3.30
C LYS A 77 8.00 -26.43 -3.31
N ASN A 78 8.62 -26.32 -2.12
CA ASN A 78 10.00 -25.87 -1.92
C ASN A 78 10.28 -24.44 -2.40
N ILE A 79 9.25 -23.58 -2.44
CA ILE A 79 9.39 -22.18 -2.79
C ILE A 79 9.58 -21.38 -1.49
N PRO A 80 10.69 -20.66 -1.33
CA PRO A 80 10.94 -19.85 -0.14
C PRO A 80 10.03 -18.63 -0.09
N VAL A 81 9.75 -18.15 1.13
CA VAL A 81 8.84 -17.05 1.39
C VAL A 81 9.53 -15.96 2.19
N PHE A 82 9.43 -14.71 1.73
CA PHE A 82 9.69 -13.56 2.58
C PHE A 82 8.40 -12.84 2.95
N VAL A 83 8.35 -12.30 4.17
CA VAL A 83 7.21 -11.55 4.68
C VAL A 83 7.64 -10.10 4.92
N GLY A 84 6.91 -9.16 4.31
CA GLY A 84 7.09 -7.72 4.47
C GLY A 84 5.83 -7.05 5.00
N GLY A 85 5.86 -5.73 5.11
CA GLY A 85 4.78 -4.89 5.61
C GLY A 85 4.98 -4.45 7.05
N ILE A 86 3.94 -3.86 7.64
CA ILE A 86 3.98 -3.27 8.97
C ILE A 86 4.22 -4.31 10.06
N TYR A 87 3.58 -5.48 9.96
CA TYR A 87 3.66 -6.47 11.03
C TYR A 87 5.09 -7.03 11.23
N PRO A 88 5.83 -7.49 10.21
CA PRO A 88 7.22 -7.92 10.41
C PRO A 88 8.15 -6.77 10.78
N THR A 89 7.80 -5.53 10.47
CA THR A 89 8.59 -4.35 10.87
C THR A 89 8.59 -4.18 12.39
N PHE A 90 7.45 -4.40 13.06
CA PHE A 90 7.30 -4.21 14.51
C PHE A 90 7.28 -5.49 15.33
N ALA A 91 7.13 -6.65 14.71
CA ALA A 91 7.16 -7.95 15.36
C ALA A 91 8.08 -8.95 14.64
N PRO A 92 9.34 -8.57 14.31
CA PRO A 92 10.21 -9.37 13.45
C PRO A 92 10.51 -10.75 14.02
N GLU A 93 10.76 -10.87 15.32
CA GLU A 93 11.05 -12.14 15.97
C GLU A 93 9.85 -13.11 15.88
N LYS A 94 8.64 -12.59 16.07
CA LYS A 94 7.43 -13.39 16.00
C LYS A 94 7.18 -13.90 14.58
N VAL A 95 7.38 -13.08 13.59
CA VAL A 95 7.18 -13.44 12.19
C VAL A 95 8.24 -14.41 11.71
N ILE A 96 9.53 -14.12 11.94
CA ILE A 96 10.63 -14.99 11.47
C ILE A 96 10.70 -16.34 12.20
N SER A 97 10.17 -16.45 13.43
CA SER A 97 10.12 -17.73 14.15
C SER A 97 9.20 -18.74 13.50
N ASN A 98 8.22 -18.31 12.70
CA ASN A 98 7.30 -19.23 12.04
C ASN A 98 8.04 -20.12 11.02
N LYS A 99 7.76 -21.42 11.04
CA LYS A 99 8.48 -22.41 10.21
C LYS A 99 8.32 -22.21 8.69
N TYR A 100 7.25 -21.56 8.26
CA TYR A 100 6.97 -21.30 6.84
C TYR A 100 7.55 -19.98 6.34
N VAL A 101 8.17 -19.18 7.21
CA VAL A 101 8.80 -17.90 6.84
C VAL A 101 10.31 -18.11 6.77
N ASN A 102 10.90 -17.86 5.61
CA ASN A 102 12.34 -18.01 5.37
C ASN A 102 13.08 -16.69 5.60
N PHE A 103 12.42 -15.57 5.22
CA PHE A 103 12.99 -14.23 5.31
C PHE A 103 11.92 -13.25 5.77
N ILE A 104 12.34 -12.13 6.35
CA ILE A 104 11.47 -10.97 6.53
C ILE A 104 12.14 -9.73 5.92
N CYS A 105 11.29 -8.81 5.41
CA CYS A 105 11.70 -7.50 4.96
C CYS A 105 11.04 -6.44 5.84
N MET A 106 11.83 -5.68 6.59
CA MET A 106 11.35 -4.65 7.51
C MET A 106 11.46 -3.26 6.90
N GLY A 107 10.54 -2.36 7.26
CA GLY A 107 10.52 -1.00 6.76
C GLY A 107 10.23 -0.93 5.26
N GLU A 108 10.90 -0.02 4.55
CA GLU A 108 10.69 0.18 3.11
C GLU A 108 11.36 -0.91 2.30
N GLY A 109 10.59 -1.49 1.39
CA GLY A 109 11.00 -2.67 0.62
C GLY A 109 11.64 -2.38 -0.73
N GLU A 110 11.48 -1.19 -1.31
CA GLU A 110 11.80 -0.94 -2.72
C GLU A 110 13.25 -1.26 -3.06
N TYR A 111 14.20 -0.69 -2.32
CA TYR A 111 15.63 -0.99 -2.53
C TYR A 111 16.01 -2.38 -2.01
N ALA A 112 15.43 -2.78 -0.88
CA ALA A 112 15.75 -4.03 -0.23
C ALA A 112 15.32 -5.24 -1.07
N VAL A 113 14.07 -5.26 -1.55
CA VAL A 113 13.54 -6.34 -2.40
C VAL A 113 14.25 -6.36 -3.75
N LEU A 114 14.52 -5.19 -4.34
CA LEU A 114 15.30 -5.12 -5.59
C LEU A 114 16.68 -5.76 -5.43
N ASN A 115 17.41 -5.43 -4.34
CA ASN A 115 18.73 -5.99 -4.08
C ASN A 115 18.65 -7.49 -3.76
N PHE A 116 17.62 -7.91 -3.05
CA PHE A 116 17.38 -9.32 -2.74
C PHE A 116 17.13 -10.13 -4.03
N CYS A 117 16.25 -9.66 -4.91
CA CYS A 117 15.98 -10.32 -6.19
C CYS A 117 17.21 -10.34 -7.11
N LYS A 118 17.97 -9.26 -7.16
CA LYS A 118 19.23 -9.21 -7.94
C LYS A 118 20.25 -10.23 -7.41
N ALA A 119 20.43 -10.32 -6.10
CA ALA A 119 21.35 -11.27 -5.49
C ALA A 119 20.90 -12.72 -5.79
N LEU A 120 19.62 -13.03 -5.69
CA LEU A 120 19.11 -14.35 -6.07
C LEU A 120 19.35 -14.67 -7.55
N ALA A 121 19.05 -13.73 -8.45
CA ALA A 121 19.23 -13.93 -9.88
C ALA A 121 20.70 -14.15 -10.29
N ASN A 122 21.63 -13.49 -9.60
CA ASN A 122 23.07 -13.60 -9.86
C ASN A 122 23.73 -14.78 -9.12
N GLY A 123 23.04 -15.42 -8.17
CA GLY A 123 23.65 -16.38 -7.26
C GLY A 123 24.57 -15.77 -6.19
N ASP A 124 24.40 -14.47 -5.92
CA ASP A 124 25.16 -13.75 -4.90
C ASP A 124 24.64 -14.04 -3.49
N SER A 125 25.47 -13.73 -2.47
CA SER A 125 25.03 -13.86 -1.09
C SER A 125 23.97 -12.81 -0.73
N ILE A 126 22.89 -13.27 -0.10
CA ILE A 126 21.81 -12.40 0.42
C ILE A 126 22.06 -11.95 1.87
N ASP A 127 23.15 -12.40 2.51
CA ASP A 127 23.34 -12.30 3.96
C ASP A 127 23.49 -10.86 4.50
N ASN A 128 23.89 -9.91 3.65
CA ASN A 128 24.17 -8.54 4.05
C ASN A 128 23.15 -7.52 3.51
N ILE A 129 21.99 -7.99 3.04
CA ILE A 129 20.97 -7.10 2.47
C ILE A 129 20.24 -6.37 3.60
N LYS A 130 20.35 -5.05 3.61
CA LYS A 130 19.64 -4.18 4.57
C LYS A 130 18.13 -4.43 4.51
N ASN A 131 17.45 -4.24 5.62
CA ASN A 131 16.03 -4.50 5.85
C ASN A 131 15.66 -5.99 5.89
N PHE A 132 16.54 -6.93 5.45
CA PHE A 132 16.25 -8.35 5.48
C PHE A 132 16.82 -9.05 6.72
N TRP A 133 15.96 -9.84 7.39
CA TRP A 133 16.41 -10.91 8.25
C TRP A 133 16.28 -12.24 7.53
N ILE A 134 17.26 -13.11 7.71
CA ILE A 134 17.41 -14.33 6.94
C ILE A 134 17.53 -15.51 7.87
N LYS A 135 16.58 -16.44 7.75
CA LYS A 135 16.65 -17.72 8.47
C LYS A 135 17.41 -18.74 7.63
N LYS A 136 18.54 -19.20 8.15
CA LYS A 136 19.36 -20.26 7.55
C LYS A 136 18.75 -21.64 7.78
N LYS A 137 19.21 -22.62 7.01
CA LYS A 137 18.76 -24.03 7.13
C LYS A 137 19.06 -24.64 8.49
N ASP A 138 20.09 -24.22 9.18
CA ASP A 138 20.46 -24.63 10.53
C ASP A 138 19.65 -23.94 11.64
N GLY A 139 18.73 -23.06 11.27
CA GLY A 139 17.91 -22.28 12.20
C GLY A 139 18.54 -20.96 12.64
N THR A 140 19.79 -20.68 12.31
CA THR A 140 20.44 -19.38 12.59
C THR A 140 19.72 -18.25 11.88
N ILE A 141 19.53 -17.12 12.56
CA ILE A 141 18.90 -15.92 11.97
C ILE A 141 19.93 -14.81 11.86
N ILE A 142 20.20 -14.38 10.62
CA ILE A 142 20.98 -13.19 10.34
C ILE A 142 20.03 -11.99 10.43
N LYS A 143 20.37 -11.02 11.28
CA LYS A 143 19.58 -9.82 11.54
C LYS A 143 20.29 -8.58 10.96
N ASN A 144 19.92 -8.17 9.78
CA ASN A 144 20.46 -6.93 9.20
C ASN A 144 19.66 -5.72 9.68
N GLY A 145 20.34 -4.59 9.88
CA GLY A 145 19.71 -3.32 10.20
C GLY A 145 18.94 -2.74 9.02
N LEU A 146 18.14 -1.69 9.27
CA LEU A 146 17.43 -0.97 8.22
C LEU A 146 18.39 -0.24 7.27
N GLY A 147 17.98 -0.11 6.03
CA GLY A 147 18.61 0.71 5.01
C GLY A 147 18.10 2.14 4.98
N PRO A 148 18.62 2.98 4.09
CA PRO A 148 18.15 4.35 3.91
C PRO A 148 16.71 4.37 3.42
N LEU A 149 16.00 5.45 3.76
CA LEU A 149 14.68 5.73 3.19
C LEU A 149 14.78 6.00 1.69
N VAL A 150 13.78 5.57 0.94
CA VAL A 150 13.74 5.80 -0.50
C VAL A 150 13.48 7.27 -0.83
N ASN A 151 14.04 7.75 -1.94
CA ASN A 151 13.64 9.02 -2.52
C ASN A 151 12.36 8.81 -3.34
N MET A 152 11.23 9.26 -2.81
CA MET A 152 9.92 9.07 -3.42
C MET A 152 9.79 9.73 -4.81
N ASN A 153 10.61 10.73 -5.12
CA ASN A 153 10.61 11.38 -6.42
C ASN A 153 11.33 10.56 -7.51
N GLU A 154 12.19 9.64 -7.12
CA GLU A 154 13.00 8.80 -8.02
C GLU A 154 12.43 7.40 -8.23
N LEU A 155 11.43 7.00 -7.44
CA LEU A 155 10.78 5.71 -7.62
C LEU A 155 10.12 5.62 -9.01
N PRO A 156 10.14 4.44 -9.65
CA PRO A 156 9.35 4.23 -10.87
C PRO A 156 7.86 4.47 -10.58
N TYR A 157 7.09 4.76 -11.62
CA TYR A 157 5.64 4.79 -11.49
C TYR A 157 5.11 3.38 -11.20
N PRO A 158 4.02 3.25 -10.41
CA PRO A 158 3.47 1.95 -10.08
C PRO A 158 2.96 1.23 -11.32
N ASP A 159 3.35 -0.04 -11.47
CA ASP A 159 2.84 -0.88 -12.52
C ASP A 159 1.62 -1.69 -12.04
N TYR A 160 0.45 -1.25 -12.48
CA TYR A 160 -0.80 -1.92 -12.15
C TYR A 160 -1.22 -2.99 -13.16
N THR A 161 -0.41 -3.27 -14.21
CA THR A 161 -0.71 -4.33 -15.19
C THR A 161 -0.66 -5.73 -14.59
N ILE A 162 0.02 -5.88 -13.45
CA ILE A 162 0.10 -7.14 -12.70
C ILE A 162 -1.19 -7.49 -11.95
N PHE A 163 -2.14 -6.55 -11.87
CA PHE A 163 -3.42 -6.75 -11.21
C PHE A 163 -4.56 -6.83 -12.23
N GLU A 164 -5.59 -7.59 -11.88
CA GLU A 164 -6.84 -7.59 -12.64
C GLU A 164 -7.48 -6.20 -12.62
N SER A 165 -7.94 -5.71 -13.77
CA SER A 165 -8.46 -4.34 -13.91
C SER A 165 -9.68 -4.08 -13.02
N GLU A 166 -10.44 -5.13 -12.74
CA GLU A 166 -11.63 -5.14 -11.89
C GLU A 166 -11.34 -4.65 -10.47
N ARG A 167 -10.13 -4.82 -9.96
CA ARG A 167 -9.70 -4.36 -8.64
C ARG A 167 -9.76 -2.84 -8.48
N PHE A 168 -9.71 -2.10 -9.58
CA PHE A 168 -9.72 -0.63 -9.57
C PHE A 168 -11.11 -0.03 -9.65
N TYR A 169 -12.12 -0.83 -9.92
CA TYR A 169 -13.49 -0.35 -9.91
C TYR A 169 -14.05 -0.29 -8.49
N ARG A 170 -14.57 0.88 -8.11
CA ARG A 170 -15.11 1.15 -6.78
C ARG A 170 -16.45 1.88 -6.90
N PRO A 171 -17.41 1.49 -6.07
CA PRO A 171 -18.64 2.26 -5.92
C PRO A 171 -18.36 3.54 -5.15
N MET A 172 -18.70 4.66 -5.76
CA MET A 172 -18.57 5.99 -5.16
C MET A 172 -19.74 6.85 -5.58
N GLN A 173 -20.49 7.40 -4.61
CA GLN A 173 -21.63 8.31 -4.85
C GLN A 173 -22.67 7.79 -5.87
N GLY A 174 -23.01 6.50 -5.81
CA GLY A 174 -23.98 5.87 -6.70
C GLY A 174 -23.48 5.55 -8.11
N LYS A 175 -22.17 5.69 -8.36
CA LYS A 175 -21.52 5.33 -9.64
C LYS A 175 -20.41 4.33 -9.38
N VAL A 176 -20.11 3.53 -10.40
CA VAL A 176 -18.91 2.68 -10.40
C VAL A 176 -17.82 3.44 -11.14
N LEU A 177 -16.72 3.74 -10.45
CA LEU A 177 -15.62 4.55 -10.96
C LEU A 177 -14.33 3.73 -10.97
N LYS A 178 -13.47 3.97 -11.95
CA LYS A 178 -12.12 3.41 -11.96
C LYS A 178 -11.20 4.30 -11.14
N ILE A 179 -10.98 3.88 -9.89
CA ILE A 179 -10.25 4.64 -8.88
C ILE A 179 -8.84 4.09 -8.79
N LEU A 180 -7.84 4.94 -9.02
CA LEU A 180 -6.45 4.58 -8.81
C LEU A 180 -5.88 5.35 -7.61
N PRO A 181 -5.15 4.64 -6.71
CA PRO A 181 -4.46 5.30 -5.62
C PRO A 181 -3.19 5.98 -6.12
N ILE A 182 -2.88 7.13 -5.54
CA ILE A 182 -1.58 7.78 -5.65
C ILE A 182 -1.07 8.12 -4.25
N GLU A 183 0.13 7.69 -3.94
CA GLU A 183 0.81 8.04 -2.70
C GLU A 183 1.40 9.44 -2.79
N LEU A 184 1.02 10.33 -1.87
CA LEU A 184 1.55 11.71 -1.82
C LEU A 184 2.80 11.81 -0.97
N HIS A 185 2.75 11.21 0.22
CA HIS A 185 3.81 11.24 1.21
C HIS A 185 3.78 9.95 2.04
N ARG A 186 4.85 9.68 2.73
CA ARG A 186 4.97 8.61 3.71
C ARG A 186 5.22 9.16 5.09
N GLY A 187 4.53 8.58 6.05
CA GLY A 187 4.55 9.00 7.44
C GLY A 187 3.73 10.25 7.69
N CYS A 188 3.55 10.52 8.95
CA CYS A 188 2.75 11.62 9.46
C CYS A 188 3.54 12.40 10.51
N PRO A 189 3.45 13.75 10.56
CA PRO A 189 4.12 14.53 11.57
C PRO A 189 3.44 14.48 12.95
N TYR A 190 2.24 13.88 13.02
CA TYR A 190 1.46 13.80 14.25
C TYR A 190 1.82 12.55 15.08
N THR A 191 1.48 12.59 16.37
CA THR A 191 1.85 11.56 17.35
C THR A 191 0.62 10.90 17.97
N CYS A 192 -0.34 10.50 17.17
CA CYS A 192 -1.56 9.84 17.63
C CYS A 192 -1.24 8.50 18.31
N ALA A 193 -1.74 8.29 19.54
CA ALA A 193 -1.41 7.14 20.37
C ALA A 193 -1.86 5.78 19.80
N PHE A 194 -2.81 5.78 18.87
CA PHE A 194 -3.37 4.56 18.24
C PHE A 194 -2.75 4.25 16.87
N CYS A 195 -1.83 5.12 16.37
CA CYS A 195 -1.27 5.03 15.02
C CYS A 195 0.15 4.46 15.06
N GLU A 196 0.55 3.75 14.00
CA GLU A 196 1.90 3.22 13.87
C GLU A 196 2.93 4.25 13.37
N ASP A 197 2.53 5.34 12.74
CA ASP A 197 3.44 6.36 12.20
C ASP A 197 4.44 6.93 13.21
N PRO A 198 4.03 7.27 14.47
CA PRO A 198 4.98 7.68 15.49
C PRO A 198 6.04 6.61 15.78
N SER A 199 5.65 5.34 15.75
CA SER A 199 6.57 4.22 15.96
C SER A 199 7.52 4.02 14.79
N GLN A 200 7.06 4.20 13.56
CA GLN A 200 7.92 4.19 12.37
C GLN A 200 8.94 5.34 12.42
N ASN A 201 8.48 6.55 12.74
CA ASN A 201 9.36 7.71 12.90
C ASN A 201 10.44 7.46 13.96
N LEU A 202 10.06 6.90 15.11
CA LEU A 202 10.98 6.54 16.20
C LEU A 202 11.97 5.46 15.74
N LEU A 203 11.51 4.45 15.01
CA LEU A 203 12.32 3.34 14.51
C LEU A 203 13.48 3.85 13.64
N TYR A 204 13.21 4.67 12.63
CA TYR A 204 14.23 5.20 11.73
C TYR A 204 15.13 6.22 12.42
N LYS A 205 14.57 7.04 13.32
CA LYS A 205 15.32 8.00 14.11
C LYS A 205 16.29 7.33 15.09
N SER A 206 15.85 6.28 15.79
CA SER A 206 16.67 5.56 16.77
C SER A 206 17.86 4.84 16.14
N GLN A 207 17.74 4.45 14.87
CA GLN A 207 18.84 3.84 14.10
C GLN A 207 19.72 4.87 13.37
N GLY A 208 19.47 6.17 13.56
CA GLY A 208 20.26 7.24 12.94
C GLY A 208 20.09 7.36 11.43
N ILE A 209 19.05 6.74 10.85
CA ILE A 209 18.83 6.70 9.40
C ILE A 209 18.21 8.00 8.90
N ALA A 210 17.23 8.53 9.62
CA ALA A 210 16.55 9.75 9.25
C ALA A 210 16.12 10.55 10.49
N LYS A 211 16.06 11.87 10.35
CA LYS A 211 15.53 12.77 11.41
C LYS A 211 14.01 12.68 11.50
N THR A 212 13.36 12.38 10.39
CA THR A 212 11.91 12.20 10.28
C THR A 212 11.59 11.15 9.21
N TYR A 213 10.56 10.37 9.45
CA TYR A 213 10.00 9.43 8.47
C TYR A 213 9.05 10.14 7.49
N HIS A 214 8.41 11.23 7.93
CA HIS A 214 7.51 12.02 7.09
C HIS A 214 8.28 12.72 5.96
N ARG A 215 7.91 12.44 4.73
CA ARG A 215 8.44 13.05 3.52
C ARG A 215 7.45 12.93 2.36
N SER A 216 7.48 13.89 1.44
CA SER A 216 6.50 14.04 0.38
C SER A 216 7.15 13.94 -1.01
N LYS A 217 6.37 13.50 -1.99
CA LYS A 217 6.66 13.72 -3.40
C LYS A 217 6.54 15.22 -3.73
N SER A 218 7.31 15.69 -4.70
CA SER A 218 7.14 17.05 -5.23
C SER A 218 5.82 17.19 -6.01
N PRO A 219 5.23 18.40 -6.05
CA PRO A 219 4.01 18.63 -6.83
C PRO A 219 4.12 18.17 -8.27
N LYS A 220 5.25 18.46 -8.93
CA LYS A 220 5.50 18.02 -10.31
C LYS A 220 5.48 16.49 -10.42
N ARG A 221 6.15 15.77 -9.51
CA ARG A 221 6.15 14.30 -9.50
C ARG A 221 4.73 13.74 -9.35
N ILE A 222 3.90 14.34 -8.51
CA ILE A 222 2.52 13.93 -8.31
C ILE A 222 1.72 14.11 -9.61
N ILE A 223 1.83 15.24 -10.26
CA ILE A 223 1.11 15.53 -11.52
C ILE A 223 1.58 14.60 -12.65
N ASP A 224 2.89 14.42 -12.81
CA ASP A 224 3.44 13.48 -13.81
C ASP A 224 2.92 12.04 -13.60
N GLU A 225 2.86 11.59 -12.34
CA GLU A 225 2.33 10.27 -12.00
C GLU A 225 0.81 10.18 -12.24
N LEU A 226 0.06 11.25 -11.99
CA LEU A 226 -1.37 11.31 -12.30
C LEU A 226 -1.62 11.21 -13.81
N HIS A 227 -0.88 11.95 -14.64
CA HIS A 227 -0.94 11.81 -16.10
C HIS A 227 -0.67 10.36 -16.53
N TYR A 228 0.40 9.75 -16.00
CA TYR A 228 0.71 8.36 -16.29
C TYR A 228 -0.44 7.40 -15.90
N LEU A 229 -1.07 7.59 -14.73
CA LEU A 229 -2.18 6.74 -14.28
C LEU A 229 -3.44 6.92 -15.13
N ILE A 230 -3.71 8.15 -15.56
CA ILE A 230 -4.85 8.48 -16.42
C ILE A 230 -4.63 7.88 -17.82
N ASP A 231 -3.50 8.15 -18.42
CA ASP A 231 -3.21 7.76 -19.80
C ASP A 231 -3.06 6.25 -19.95
N LYS A 232 -2.34 5.60 -19.03
CA LYS A 232 -2.07 4.16 -19.13
C LYS A 232 -3.23 3.30 -18.66
N TYR A 233 -3.93 3.72 -17.62
CA TYR A 233 -4.95 2.87 -16.96
C TYR A 233 -6.37 3.40 -17.07
N GLY A 234 -6.57 4.62 -17.57
CA GLY A 234 -7.91 5.21 -17.72
C GLY A 234 -8.57 5.55 -16.37
N ALA A 235 -7.79 6.04 -15.41
CA ALA A 235 -8.34 6.52 -14.14
C ALA A 235 -9.34 7.66 -14.38
N ASN A 236 -10.51 7.59 -13.75
CA ASN A 236 -11.53 8.64 -13.83
C ASN A 236 -11.91 9.19 -12.44
N TYR A 237 -11.24 8.70 -11.41
CA TYR A 237 -11.31 9.18 -10.04
C TYR A 237 -9.97 8.91 -9.34
N ILE A 238 -9.50 9.84 -8.54
CA ILE A 238 -8.21 9.72 -7.85
C ILE A 238 -8.45 9.49 -6.35
N TYR A 239 -7.75 8.50 -5.81
CA TYR A 239 -7.63 8.28 -4.39
C TYR A 239 -6.25 8.74 -3.92
N PHE A 240 -6.21 9.90 -3.27
CA PHE A 240 -4.96 10.37 -2.66
C PHE A 240 -4.69 9.58 -1.37
N ASN A 241 -3.72 8.68 -1.45
CA ASN A 241 -3.27 7.91 -0.30
C ASN A 241 -2.23 8.72 0.48
N ALA A 242 -2.66 9.20 1.63
CA ALA A 242 -1.85 9.96 2.57
C ALA A 242 -2.45 9.81 3.97
N GLU A 243 -1.62 9.70 4.99
CA GLU A 243 -2.07 9.59 6.39
C GLU A 243 -2.82 10.85 6.83
N THR A 244 -2.40 12.00 6.35
CA THR A 244 -3.05 13.29 6.54
C THR A 244 -2.75 14.19 5.34
N PHE A 245 -3.70 14.33 4.42
CA PHE A 245 -3.48 15.00 3.13
C PHE A 245 -2.82 16.39 3.26
N PHE A 246 -3.27 17.22 4.21
CA PHE A 246 -2.73 18.56 4.43
C PHE A 246 -1.47 18.59 5.30
N ALA A 247 -0.81 17.46 5.54
CA ALA A 247 0.49 17.45 6.22
C ALA A 247 1.65 17.88 5.32
N MET A 248 1.44 18.04 4.02
CA MET A 248 2.47 18.58 3.13
C MET A 248 2.71 20.07 3.38
N PRO A 249 3.91 20.61 3.05
CA PRO A 249 4.18 22.03 3.15
C PRO A 249 3.15 22.88 2.36
N ASN A 250 2.67 23.95 2.94
CA ASN A 250 1.63 24.80 2.32
C ASN A 250 2.02 25.29 0.91
N LYS A 251 3.28 25.63 0.69
CA LYS A 251 3.79 26.03 -0.63
C LYS A 251 3.59 24.92 -1.66
N ASP A 252 3.86 23.68 -1.29
CA ASP A 252 3.74 22.52 -2.18
C ASP A 252 2.26 22.21 -2.44
N PHE A 253 1.42 22.34 -1.41
CA PHE A 253 -0.03 22.19 -1.56
C PHE A 253 -0.61 23.22 -2.57
N VAL A 254 -0.29 24.50 -2.41
CA VAL A 254 -0.77 25.55 -3.33
C VAL A 254 -0.30 25.28 -4.75
N THR A 255 0.96 24.87 -4.94
CA THR A 255 1.50 24.51 -6.24
C THR A 255 0.78 23.30 -6.84
N LEU A 256 0.55 22.24 -6.03
CA LEU A 256 -0.18 21.05 -6.47
C LEU A 256 -1.62 21.38 -6.85
N ALA A 257 -2.32 22.18 -6.05
CA ALA A 257 -3.70 22.58 -6.30
C ALA A 257 -3.83 23.38 -7.63
N ASP A 258 -2.90 24.29 -7.86
CA ASP A 258 -2.87 25.07 -9.10
C ASP A 258 -2.65 24.17 -10.33
N MET A 259 -1.63 23.30 -10.29
CA MET A 259 -1.35 22.36 -11.37
C MET A 259 -2.52 21.37 -11.58
N TYR A 260 -3.07 20.82 -10.49
CA TYR A 260 -4.18 19.86 -10.56
C TYR A 260 -5.42 20.49 -11.21
N SER A 261 -5.76 21.71 -10.83
CA SER A 261 -6.93 22.43 -11.37
C SER A 261 -6.80 22.73 -12.85
N LYS A 262 -5.59 22.89 -13.36
CA LYS A 262 -5.30 23.17 -14.76
C LYS A 262 -5.22 21.91 -15.62
N GLU A 263 -4.56 20.89 -15.12
CA GLU A 263 -4.09 19.75 -15.91
C GLU A 263 -4.91 18.49 -15.72
N ILE A 264 -5.40 18.20 -14.49
CA ILE A 264 -6.04 16.91 -14.16
C ILE A 264 -7.56 17.01 -14.12
N LYS A 265 -8.12 17.85 -13.26
CA LYS A 265 -9.56 18.14 -13.14
C LYS A 265 -10.47 16.91 -12.83
N LEU A 266 -9.92 15.78 -12.44
CA LEU A 266 -10.71 14.62 -12.04
C LEU A 266 -11.26 14.79 -10.62
N PRO A 267 -12.40 14.20 -10.31
CA PRO A 267 -12.84 14.10 -8.92
C PRO A 267 -11.86 13.24 -8.13
N PHE A 268 -11.71 13.57 -6.84
CA PHE A 268 -10.78 12.85 -5.96
C PHE A 268 -11.33 12.68 -4.56
N TRP A 269 -10.72 11.78 -3.82
CA TRP A 269 -10.96 11.56 -2.40
C TRP A 269 -9.66 11.73 -1.61
N ILE A 270 -9.78 12.37 -0.47
CA ILE A 270 -8.70 12.59 0.49
C ILE A 270 -9.16 12.23 1.90
N GLN A 271 -8.22 11.94 2.76
CA GLN A 271 -8.41 11.89 4.20
C GLN A 271 -7.45 12.86 4.87
N THR A 272 -7.94 13.56 5.88
CA THR A 272 -7.14 14.51 6.62
C THR A 272 -7.69 14.72 8.03
N ARG A 273 -6.91 15.34 8.88
CA ARG A 273 -7.33 15.73 10.22
C ARG A 273 -8.09 17.05 10.15
N PRO A 274 -9.20 17.21 10.89
CA PRO A 274 -10.00 18.44 10.85
C PRO A 274 -9.18 19.71 11.16
N GLU A 275 -8.24 19.64 12.09
CA GLU A 275 -7.39 20.78 12.50
C GLU A 275 -6.36 21.19 11.43
N THR A 276 -6.21 20.41 10.36
CA THR A 276 -5.34 20.80 9.24
C THR A 276 -6.08 21.62 8.17
N ILE A 277 -7.39 21.78 8.30
CA ILE A 277 -8.23 22.59 7.42
C ILE A 277 -8.25 24.01 7.99
N THR A 278 -7.58 24.93 7.30
CA THR A 278 -7.55 26.36 7.64
C THR A 278 -8.29 27.14 6.55
N GLU A 279 -8.76 28.35 6.92
CA GLU A 279 -9.36 29.30 5.96
C GLU A 279 -8.37 29.79 4.91
#